data_e88d23cd99838256e610165766b8617f
#
_entry.id   e88d23cd99838256e610165766b8617f
#
_cell.length_a   1.000
_cell.length_b   1.000
_cell.length_c   1.000
_cell.angle_alpha   90.00
_cell.angle_beta   90.00
_cell.angle_gamma   90.00
#
_symmetry.space_group_name_H-M   'P 1'
#
loop_
_entity.id
_entity.type
_entity.pdbx_description
1 polymer ?
#
loop_
_entity_poly.entity_id
_entity_poly.type
_entity_poly.pdbx_seq_one_letter_code
_entity_poly.pdbx_strand_id
1 'polypeptide(L)'
;MAKVVKIKKSKLTPCLAVCRDARSELLESMEKEEDLSDLHLQQQNVEDERFDNLYFENVFFDHCTFSKTVMERCSFRNVVFDSCAFPNCDFSHSWFSQCEFKSSQLVGANFSECKFIDFTIEKSALRYANFTKAQFDKCAIVDSDLSDTFFAGCKLKSFETKESQYIRTEFFQTSLKGVDFSACDLEGICVSEYAEELKGVIVNVYQAVELSKLLGLQIKEDE
;
A
#
# COMPACT_ATOMS: atom_id res chain seq x y z
N MET A 1 18.17 -6.86 -17.54
CA MET A 1 16.92 -7.60 -17.29
C MET A 1 16.51 -7.35 -15.85
N ALA A 2 15.39 -6.70 -15.64
CA ALA A 2 14.83 -6.51 -14.30
C ALA A 2 14.52 -7.91 -13.71
N LYS A 3 14.92 -8.12 -12.47
CA LYS A 3 14.74 -9.41 -11.80
C LYS A 3 13.29 -9.46 -11.31
N VAL A 4 12.47 -10.32 -11.90
CA VAL A 4 11.06 -10.49 -11.47
C VAL A 4 11.04 -10.88 -10.01
N VAL A 5 10.38 -10.08 -9.20
CA VAL A 5 10.23 -10.32 -7.76
C VAL A 5 9.25 -11.50 -7.57
N LYS A 6 9.67 -12.52 -6.82
CA LYS A 6 8.77 -13.61 -6.45
C LYS A 6 8.04 -13.23 -5.17
N ILE A 7 6.79 -12.83 -5.32
CA ILE A 7 5.87 -12.53 -4.22
C ILE A 7 5.10 -13.80 -3.87
N LYS A 8 5.06 -14.13 -2.58
CA LYS A 8 4.24 -15.24 -2.11
C LYS A 8 2.82 -14.70 -1.85
N LYS A 9 1.91 -14.99 -2.79
CA LYS A 9 0.50 -14.58 -2.68
C LYS A 9 -0.20 -15.26 -1.51
N SER A 10 -1.25 -14.61 -1.03
CA SER A 10 -2.18 -15.19 -0.05
C SER A 10 -2.76 -16.50 -0.58
N LYS A 11 -3.01 -17.44 0.32
CA LYS A 11 -3.66 -18.72 0.03
C LYS A 11 -4.69 -18.98 1.11
N LEU A 12 -5.86 -18.38 0.94
CA LEU A 12 -6.97 -18.60 1.86
C LEU A 12 -7.38 -20.07 1.87
N THR A 13 -7.75 -20.58 3.03
CA THR A 13 -8.31 -21.94 3.16
C THR A 13 -9.69 -22.01 2.51
N PRO A 14 -10.11 -23.18 2.01
CA PRO A 14 -11.41 -23.30 1.32
C PRO A 14 -12.64 -23.11 2.21
N CYS A 15 -12.49 -23.21 3.53
CA CYS A 15 -13.58 -23.15 4.49
C CYS A 15 -13.35 -22.03 5.51
N LEU A 16 -13.73 -20.82 5.16
CA LEU A 16 -13.77 -19.70 6.08
C LEU A 16 -15.14 -19.62 6.78
N ALA A 17 -15.14 -19.35 8.07
CA ALA A 17 -16.36 -19.07 8.80
C ALA A 17 -16.91 -17.68 8.42
N VAL A 18 -18.19 -17.60 8.08
CA VAL A 18 -18.81 -16.31 7.73
C VAL A 18 -19.05 -15.51 9.01
N CYS A 19 -18.37 -14.38 9.13
CA CYS A 19 -18.62 -13.40 10.17
C CYS A 19 -19.84 -12.55 9.77
N ARG A 20 -20.87 -12.50 10.62
CA ARG A 20 -22.13 -11.79 10.35
C ARG A 20 -22.15 -10.38 10.93
N ASP A 21 -21.32 -10.08 11.89
CA ASP A 21 -21.19 -8.79 12.54
C ASP A 21 -19.70 -8.53 12.87
N ALA A 22 -19.03 -7.89 11.93
CA ALA A 22 -17.60 -7.60 12.06
C ALA A 22 -17.30 -6.73 13.28
N ARG A 23 -18.16 -5.73 13.57
CA ARG A 23 -17.93 -4.83 14.69
C ARG A 23 -17.91 -5.58 16.01
N SER A 24 -18.92 -6.41 16.26
CA SER A 24 -18.97 -7.21 17.50
C SER A 24 -17.84 -8.23 17.59
N GLU A 25 -17.49 -8.90 16.50
CA GLU A 25 -16.41 -9.87 16.43
C GLU A 25 -15.05 -9.23 16.77
N LEU A 26 -14.76 -8.07 16.15
CA LEU A 26 -13.50 -7.36 16.40
C LEU A 26 -13.39 -6.82 17.83
N LEU A 27 -14.49 -6.31 18.40
CA LEU A 27 -14.52 -5.84 19.80
C LEU A 27 -14.32 -6.99 20.77
N GLU A 28 -15.00 -8.13 20.54
CA GLU A 28 -14.89 -9.32 21.37
C GLU A 28 -13.48 -9.89 21.35
N SER A 29 -12.87 -10.00 20.15
CA SER A 29 -11.48 -10.44 20.02
C SER A 29 -10.50 -9.52 20.73
N MET A 30 -10.71 -8.20 20.64
CA MET A 30 -9.87 -7.22 21.35
C MET A 30 -9.99 -7.33 22.87
N GLU A 31 -11.22 -7.51 23.40
CA GLU A 31 -11.46 -7.66 24.83
C GLU A 31 -10.89 -8.97 25.40
N LYS A 32 -10.94 -10.05 24.61
CA LYS A 32 -10.45 -11.38 25.02
C LYS A 32 -9.00 -11.64 24.68
N GLU A 33 -8.35 -10.71 23.95
CA GLU A 33 -7.01 -10.91 23.39
C GLU A 33 -6.92 -12.19 22.52
N GLU A 34 -7.98 -12.48 21.74
CA GLU A 34 -8.07 -13.64 20.86
C GLU A 34 -7.73 -13.28 19.42
N ASP A 35 -7.10 -14.22 18.71
CA ASP A 35 -6.76 -14.06 17.29
C ASP A 35 -8.00 -14.28 16.41
N LEU A 36 -8.10 -13.50 15.34
CA LEU A 36 -9.13 -13.60 14.32
C LEU A 36 -8.64 -14.51 13.19
N SER A 37 -9.10 -15.75 13.14
CA SER A 37 -8.61 -16.74 12.18
C SER A 37 -9.73 -17.38 11.36
N ASP A 38 -9.39 -17.72 10.10
CA ASP A 38 -10.27 -18.47 9.18
C ASP A 38 -11.65 -17.82 9.00
N LEU A 39 -11.68 -16.50 8.85
CA LEU A 39 -12.91 -15.71 8.77
C LEU A 39 -13.16 -15.15 7.36
N HIS A 40 -14.42 -15.10 6.98
CA HIS A 40 -14.94 -14.35 5.83
C HIS A 40 -15.86 -13.23 6.32
N LEU A 41 -15.37 -12.00 6.26
CA LEU A 41 -16.16 -10.80 6.53
C LEU A 41 -16.72 -10.32 5.20
N GLN A 42 -18.04 -10.42 5.03
CA GLN A 42 -18.70 -10.05 3.79
C GLN A 42 -19.67 -8.90 4.00
N GLN A 43 -19.55 -7.85 3.16
CA GLN A 43 -20.45 -6.71 3.13
C GLN A 43 -20.67 -6.04 4.51
N GLN A 44 -19.59 -5.97 5.29
CA GLN A 44 -19.63 -5.34 6.60
C GLN A 44 -19.40 -3.84 6.49
N ASN A 45 -20.04 -3.07 7.35
CA ASN A 45 -19.88 -1.63 7.44
C ASN A 45 -19.55 -1.23 8.88
N VAL A 46 -18.36 -0.64 9.09
CA VAL A 46 -17.88 -0.20 10.40
C VAL A 46 -17.38 1.24 10.26
N GLU A 47 -17.80 2.12 11.16
CA GLU A 47 -17.41 3.52 11.13
C GLU A 47 -17.01 4.02 12.52
N ASP A 48 -15.93 4.83 12.55
CA ASP A 48 -15.47 5.58 13.72
C ASP A 48 -15.21 4.69 14.96
N GLU A 49 -14.60 3.53 14.71
CA GLU A 49 -14.26 2.54 15.75
C GLU A 49 -12.74 2.39 15.89
N ARG A 50 -12.32 1.79 17.00
CA ARG A 50 -10.92 1.53 17.30
C ARG A 50 -10.69 0.05 17.65
N PHE A 51 -9.79 -0.60 16.90
CA PHE A 51 -9.43 -2.02 17.02
C PHE A 51 -7.90 -2.18 16.99
N ASP A 52 -7.23 -1.85 18.07
CA ASP A 52 -5.76 -1.91 18.12
C ASP A 52 -5.23 -3.29 18.50
N ASN A 53 -4.01 -3.60 18.06
CA ASN A 53 -3.25 -4.78 18.42
C ASN A 53 -3.92 -6.12 18.07
N LEU A 54 -4.85 -6.15 17.11
CA LEU A 54 -5.49 -7.38 16.66
C LEU A 54 -4.56 -8.19 15.75
N TYR A 55 -4.70 -9.50 15.79
CA TYR A 55 -4.05 -10.43 14.90
C TYR A 55 -5.07 -11.11 13.99
N PHE A 56 -4.85 -11.01 12.67
CA PHE A 56 -5.68 -11.59 11.63
C PHE A 56 -4.88 -12.66 10.89
N GLU A 57 -5.34 -13.89 10.86
CA GLU A 57 -4.73 -14.97 10.08
C GLU A 57 -5.77 -15.63 9.18
N ASN A 58 -5.45 -15.72 7.89
CA ASN A 58 -6.32 -16.40 6.91
C ASN A 58 -7.73 -15.80 6.89
N VAL A 59 -7.81 -14.48 6.67
CA VAL A 59 -9.08 -13.73 6.70
C VAL A 59 -9.36 -13.15 5.32
N PHE A 60 -10.61 -13.22 4.90
CA PHE A 60 -11.12 -12.61 3.68
C PHE A 60 -12.10 -11.49 4.01
N PHE A 61 -11.71 -10.26 3.66
CA PHE A 61 -12.59 -9.10 3.66
C PHE A 61 -13.15 -8.94 2.24
N ASP A 62 -14.46 -9.07 2.08
CA ASP A 62 -15.17 -9.06 0.81
C ASP A 62 -16.22 -7.96 0.82
N HIS A 63 -16.07 -6.92 -0.02
CA HIS A 63 -16.97 -5.78 -0.12
C HIS A 63 -17.26 -5.09 1.24
N CYS A 64 -16.26 -5.01 2.11
CA CYS A 64 -16.40 -4.35 3.41
C CYS A 64 -16.05 -2.87 3.33
N THR A 65 -16.69 -2.07 4.17
CA THR A 65 -16.37 -0.66 4.36
C THR A 65 -16.00 -0.42 5.82
N PHE A 66 -14.79 0.10 6.03
CA PHE A 66 -14.33 0.60 7.31
C PHE A 66 -13.96 2.06 7.11
N SER A 67 -14.67 2.99 7.72
CA SER A 67 -14.38 4.41 7.56
C SER A 67 -13.94 5.05 8.87
N LYS A 68 -12.86 5.86 8.82
CA LYS A 68 -12.26 6.51 10.00
C LYS A 68 -11.95 5.54 11.15
N THR A 69 -11.75 4.27 10.82
CA THR A 69 -11.48 3.21 11.78
C THR A 69 -9.99 3.14 12.08
N VAL A 70 -9.64 2.99 13.34
CA VAL A 70 -8.26 2.84 13.79
C VAL A 70 -7.95 1.36 13.98
N MET A 71 -6.91 0.86 13.30
CA MET A 71 -6.36 -0.50 13.39
C MET A 71 -4.83 -0.43 13.56
N GLU A 72 -4.39 0.33 14.55
CA GLU A 72 -2.97 0.48 14.85
C GLU A 72 -2.34 -0.80 15.43
N ARG A 73 -1.07 -1.03 15.09
CA ARG A 73 -0.29 -2.15 15.61
C ARG A 73 -0.94 -3.52 15.40
N CYS A 74 -1.79 -3.63 14.38
CA CYS A 74 -2.39 -4.90 13.99
C CYS A 74 -1.43 -5.74 13.16
N SER A 75 -1.63 -7.05 13.19
CA SER A 75 -0.90 -8.01 12.35
C SER A 75 -1.86 -8.71 11.41
N PHE A 76 -1.58 -8.61 10.11
CA PHE A 76 -2.34 -9.26 9.06
C PHE A 76 -1.47 -10.30 8.38
N ARG A 77 -1.85 -11.57 8.46
CA ARG A 77 -1.15 -12.67 7.82
C ARG A 77 -2.09 -13.46 6.93
N ASN A 78 -1.70 -13.64 5.67
CA ASN A 78 -2.52 -14.36 4.69
C ASN A 78 -3.95 -13.77 4.59
N VAL A 79 -4.05 -12.44 4.41
CA VAL A 79 -5.32 -11.70 4.37
C VAL A 79 -5.55 -11.12 2.99
N VAL A 80 -6.78 -11.25 2.50
CA VAL A 80 -7.23 -10.62 1.26
C VAL A 80 -8.30 -9.59 1.55
N PHE A 81 -8.11 -8.39 1.00
CA PHE A 81 -9.10 -7.32 0.99
C PHE A 81 -9.55 -7.13 -0.45
N ASP A 82 -10.73 -7.62 -0.80
CA ASP A 82 -11.28 -7.52 -2.15
C ASP A 82 -12.49 -6.58 -2.18
N SER A 83 -12.42 -5.60 -3.07
CA SER A 83 -13.51 -4.62 -3.28
C SER A 83 -13.91 -3.89 -1.99
N CYS A 84 -12.95 -3.65 -1.11
CA CYS A 84 -13.16 -3.01 0.18
C CYS A 84 -12.87 -1.50 0.14
N ALA A 85 -13.43 -0.77 1.10
CA ALA A 85 -13.18 0.66 1.29
C ALA A 85 -12.70 0.96 2.70
N PHE A 86 -11.56 1.67 2.81
CA PHE A 86 -10.92 2.07 4.06
C PHE A 86 -10.59 3.58 4.06
N PRO A 87 -11.58 4.47 3.79
CA PRO A 87 -11.30 5.89 3.74
C PRO A 87 -10.90 6.44 5.11
N ASN A 88 -9.73 7.11 5.15
CA ASN A 88 -9.15 7.70 6.36
C ASN A 88 -8.97 6.71 7.53
N CYS A 89 -8.76 5.43 7.24
CA CYS A 89 -8.42 4.45 8.26
C CYS A 89 -6.96 4.58 8.70
N ASP A 90 -6.69 4.28 9.95
CA ASP A 90 -5.35 4.27 10.50
C ASP A 90 -4.86 2.83 10.73
N PHE A 91 -3.88 2.41 9.92
CA PHE A 91 -3.17 1.13 10.03
C PHE A 91 -1.74 1.30 10.54
N SER A 92 -1.38 2.46 11.07
CA SER A 92 0.01 2.75 11.42
C SER A 92 0.63 1.71 12.35
N HIS A 93 1.96 1.52 12.20
CA HIS A 93 2.75 0.53 12.94
C HIS A 93 2.32 -0.94 12.74
N SER A 94 1.48 -1.24 11.77
CA SER A 94 0.96 -2.59 11.52
C SER A 94 1.87 -3.41 10.62
N TRP A 95 1.66 -4.72 10.63
CA TRP A 95 2.41 -5.67 9.84
C TRP A 95 1.50 -6.44 8.89
N PHE A 96 1.85 -6.41 7.60
CA PHE A 96 1.15 -7.13 6.54
C PHE A 96 2.08 -8.16 5.92
N SER A 97 1.73 -9.45 6.03
CA SER A 97 2.51 -10.55 5.48
C SER A 97 1.64 -11.46 4.62
N GLN A 98 2.01 -11.65 3.36
CA GLN A 98 1.23 -12.41 2.39
C GLN A 98 -0.20 -11.87 2.27
N CYS A 99 -0.34 -10.54 2.15
CA CYS A 99 -1.63 -9.87 2.04
C CYS A 99 -1.83 -9.24 0.67
N GLU A 100 -3.07 -9.09 0.29
CA GLU A 100 -3.46 -8.52 -1.00
C GLU A 100 -4.61 -7.51 -0.82
N PHE A 101 -4.44 -6.29 -1.35
CA PHE A 101 -5.55 -5.37 -1.61
C PHE A 101 -5.90 -5.44 -3.08
N LYS A 102 -7.15 -5.76 -3.40
CA LYS A 102 -7.67 -5.85 -4.76
C LYS A 102 -8.88 -4.94 -4.92
N SER A 103 -8.91 -4.17 -6.00
CA SER A 103 -10.05 -3.32 -6.36
C SER A 103 -10.57 -2.48 -5.18
N SER A 104 -9.68 -2.05 -4.29
CA SER A 104 -10.04 -1.44 -3.01
C SER A 104 -9.78 0.06 -2.99
N GLN A 105 -10.49 0.79 -2.12
CA GLN A 105 -10.36 2.22 -1.91
C GLN A 105 -9.69 2.50 -0.57
N LEU A 106 -8.51 3.11 -0.61
CA LEU A 106 -7.64 3.38 0.54
C LEU A 106 -7.32 4.88 0.63
N VAL A 107 -8.25 5.72 0.18
CA VAL A 107 -8.08 7.17 0.12
C VAL A 107 -7.86 7.75 1.51
N GLY A 108 -6.73 8.45 1.70
CA GLY A 108 -6.35 9.04 2.97
C GLY A 108 -5.98 8.02 4.07
N ALA A 109 -5.84 6.73 3.75
CA ALA A 109 -5.45 5.73 4.74
C ALA A 109 -4.01 5.96 5.24
N ASN A 110 -3.78 5.76 6.54
CA ASN A 110 -2.49 5.90 7.17
C ASN A 110 -1.81 4.54 7.34
N PHE A 111 -0.70 4.32 6.62
CA PHE A 111 0.17 3.15 6.70
C PHE A 111 1.57 3.52 7.20
N SER A 112 1.72 4.64 7.92
CA SER A 112 3.02 5.06 8.42
C SER A 112 3.64 4.00 9.33
N GLU A 113 4.96 3.82 9.19
CA GLU A 113 5.77 2.86 9.94
C GLU A 113 5.33 1.38 9.82
N CYS A 114 4.47 1.07 8.84
CA CYS A 114 4.05 -0.30 8.55
C CYS A 114 5.19 -1.13 7.94
N LYS A 115 5.07 -2.47 8.09
CA LYS A 115 5.92 -3.45 7.40
C LYS A 115 5.08 -4.29 6.46
N PHE A 116 5.49 -4.33 5.19
CA PHE A 116 4.85 -5.11 4.15
C PHE A 116 5.83 -6.17 3.64
N ILE A 117 5.44 -7.44 3.72
CA ILE A 117 6.25 -8.58 3.26
C ILE A 117 5.39 -9.50 2.39
N ASP A 118 5.87 -9.83 1.18
CA ASP A 118 5.09 -10.61 0.22
C ASP A 118 3.68 -10.02 0.02
N PHE A 119 3.62 -8.72 -0.33
CA PHE A 119 2.40 -7.92 -0.31
C PHE A 119 2.07 -7.36 -1.70
N THR A 120 0.79 -7.33 -2.06
CA THR A 120 0.36 -6.77 -3.34
C THR A 120 -0.80 -5.79 -3.19
N ILE A 121 -0.78 -4.74 -4.01
CA ILE A 121 -1.90 -3.83 -4.25
C ILE A 121 -2.20 -3.87 -5.74
N GLU A 122 -3.44 -4.15 -6.11
CA GLU A 122 -3.88 -4.24 -7.50
C GLU A 122 -5.21 -3.51 -7.69
N LYS A 123 -5.30 -2.71 -8.76
CA LYS A 123 -6.52 -1.99 -9.18
C LYS A 123 -7.18 -1.18 -8.07
N SER A 124 -6.36 -0.51 -7.28
CA SER A 124 -6.81 0.16 -6.06
C SER A 124 -6.53 1.67 -6.09
N ALA A 125 -7.34 2.44 -5.36
CA ALA A 125 -7.18 3.88 -5.22
C ALA A 125 -6.61 4.23 -3.84
N LEU A 126 -5.40 4.85 -3.83
CA LEU A 126 -4.65 5.17 -2.62
C LEU A 126 -4.37 6.67 -2.49
N ARG A 127 -5.09 7.52 -3.20
CA ARG A 127 -4.82 8.97 -3.15
C ARG A 127 -4.76 9.47 -1.71
N TYR A 128 -3.76 10.34 -1.43
CA TYR A 128 -3.50 10.89 -0.10
C TYR A 128 -3.13 9.86 0.98
N ALA A 129 -2.88 8.61 0.63
CA ALA A 129 -2.43 7.63 1.62
C ALA A 129 -1.01 7.95 2.11
N ASN A 130 -0.76 7.67 3.38
CA ASN A 130 0.51 7.96 4.05
C ASN A 130 1.30 6.67 4.31
N PHE A 131 2.44 6.50 3.64
CA PHE A 131 3.40 5.40 3.84
C PHE A 131 4.69 5.85 4.52
N THR A 132 4.73 7.03 5.13
CA THR A 132 5.95 7.56 5.75
C THR A 132 6.64 6.52 6.63
N LYS A 133 7.96 6.31 6.39
CA LYS A 133 8.82 5.32 7.07
C LYS A 133 8.38 3.86 6.94
N ALA A 134 7.47 3.53 6.04
CA ALA A 134 7.08 2.15 5.80
C ALA A 134 8.24 1.33 5.18
N GLN A 135 8.18 0.01 5.39
CA GLN A 135 9.17 -0.92 4.87
C GLN A 135 8.49 -1.94 3.96
N PHE A 136 8.97 -2.05 2.73
CA PHE A 136 8.46 -2.97 1.73
C PHE A 136 9.53 -4.01 1.39
N ASP A 137 9.23 -5.29 1.54
CA ASP A 137 10.08 -6.42 1.10
C ASP A 137 9.27 -7.40 0.27
N LYS A 138 9.63 -7.56 -1.00
CA LYS A 138 8.90 -8.35 -2.01
C LYS A 138 7.45 -7.89 -2.16
N CYS A 139 7.29 -6.65 -2.59
CA CYS A 139 5.97 -6.04 -2.75
C CYS A 139 5.75 -5.62 -4.20
N ALA A 140 4.49 -5.62 -4.64
CA ALA A 140 4.11 -5.07 -5.93
C ALA A 140 2.89 -4.18 -5.83
N ILE A 141 2.89 -3.08 -6.60
CA ILE A 141 1.76 -2.20 -6.80
C ILE A 141 1.48 -2.13 -8.30
N VAL A 142 0.28 -2.55 -8.72
CA VAL A 142 -0.08 -2.69 -10.13
C VAL A 142 -1.43 -2.05 -10.39
N ASP A 143 -1.55 -1.33 -11.53
CA ASP A 143 -2.81 -0.74 -12.02
C ASP A 143 -3.55 0.06 -10.92
N SER A 144 -2.81 0.91 -10.19
CA SER A 144 -3.32 1.60 -9.00
C SER A 144 -3.01 3.10 -9.01
N ASP A 145 -3.86 3.89 -8.35
CA ASP A 145 -3.70 5.34 -8.23
C ASP A 145 -3.10 5.71 -6.86
N LEU A 146 -1.83 6.14 -6.90
CA LEU A 146 -1.07 6.62 -5.75
C LEU A 146 -0.80 8.14 -5.84
N SER A 147 -1.65 8.87 -6.55
CA SER A 147 -1.49 10.33 -6.65
C SER A 147 -1.58 10.99 -5.28
N ASP A 148 -0.75 12.02 -5.07
CA ASP A 148 -0.71 12.79 -3.82
C ASP A 148 -0.37 11.95 -2.56
N THR A 149 0.32 10.78 -2.71
CA THR A 149 0.71 9.92 -1.59
C THR A 149 2.05 10.32 -0.98
N PHE A 150 2.30 9.88 0.25
CA PHE A 150 3.51 10.19 1.02
C PHE A 150 4.36 8.93 1.22
N PHE A 151 5.52 8.87 0.56
CA PHE A 151 6.52 7.81 0.69
C PHE A 151 7.81 8.31 1.35
N ALA A 152 7.73 9.26 2.27
CA ALA A 152 8.90 9.81 2.91
C ALA A 152 9.62 8.81 3.83
N GLY A 153 10.92 8.63 3.66
CA GLY A 153 11.76 7.76 4.51
C GLY A 153 11.47 6.26 4.38
N CYS A 154 10.82 5.83 3.30
CA CYS A 154 10.50 4.43 3.07
C CYS A 154 11.74 3.59 2.74
N LYS A 155 11.66 2.29 3.02
CA LYS A 155 12.64 1.30 2.60
C LYS A 155 12.01 0.37 1.57
N LEU A 156 12.48 0.46 0.33
CA LEU A 156 11.99 -0.35 -0.79
C LEU A 156 13.00 -1.47 -1.10
N LYS A 157 12.65 -2.70 -0.77
CA LYS A 157 13.47 -3.88 -1.08
C LYS A 157 12.65 -4.84 -1.92
N SER A 158 13.16 -5.19 -3.12
CA SER A 158 12.42 -6.03 -4.06
C SER A 158 11.00 -5.48 -4.29
N PHE A 159 10.91 -4.20 -4.66
CA PHE A 159 9.68 -3.49 -4.92
C PHE A 159 9.44 -3.41 -6.42
N GLU A 160 8.27 -3.82 -6.86
CA GLU A 160 7.81 -3.72 -8.24
C GLU A 160 6.60 -2.79 -8.36
N THR A 161 6.53 -2.06 -9.47
CA THR A 161 5.36 -1.26 -9.80
C THR A 161 5.13 -1.26 -11.29
N LYS A 162 3.86 -1.22 -11.71
CA LYS A 162 3.49 -1.24 -13.11
C LYS A 162 2.12 -0.62 -13.32
N GLU A 163 1.96 0.12 -14.44
CA GLU A 163 0.67 0.69 -14.85
C GLU A 163 -0.01 1.53 -13.75
N SER A 164 0.78 2.15 -12.87
CA SER A 164 0.29 2.88 -11.71
C SER A 164 0.62 4.38 -11.80
N GLN A 165 -0.19 5.19 -11.14
CA GLN A 165 -0.04 6.64 -11.11
C GLN A 165 0.60 7.07 -9.79
N TYR A 166 1.71 7.82 -9.88
CA TYR A 166 2.42 8.44 -8.76
C TYR A 166 2.44 9.97 -8.90
N ILE A 167 1.37 10.53 -9.44
CA ILE A 167 1.27 11.96 -9.72
C ILE A 167 1.37 12.75 -8.41
N ARG A 168 2.31 13.70 -8.33
CA ARG A 168 2.62 14.51 -7.13
C ARG A 168 2.93 13.70 -5.86
N THR A 169 3.38 12.45 -6.02
CA THR A 169 3.80 11.61 -4.89
C THR A 169 5.11 12.13 -4.29
N GLU A 170 5.20 12.17 -2.97
CA GLU A 170 6.38 12.61 -2.23
C GLU A 170 7.30 11.42 -1.89
N PHE A 171 8.55 11.45 -2.39
CA PHE A 171 9.56 10.41 -2.14
C PHE A 171 10.73 10.90 -1.27
N PHE A 172 10.55 11.95 -0.48
CA PHE A 172 11.63 12.49 0.36
C PHE A 172 12.35 11.39 1.16
N GLN A 173 13.69 11.34 1.06
CA GLN A 173 14.54 10.38 1.76
C GLN A 173 14.23 8.90 1.45
N THR A 174 13.59 8.61 0.31
CA THR A 174 13.27 7.25 -0.14
C THR A 174 14.04 6.91 -1.39
N SER A 175 15.02 6.01 -1.29
CA SER A 175 15.80 5.59 -2.45
C SER A 175 14.96 4.78 -3.44
N LEU A 176 14.85 5.26 -4.68
CA LEU A 176 14.17 4.58 -5.78
C LEU A 176 15.12 3.71 -6.61
N LYS A 177 16.33 3.46 -6.10
CA LYS A 177 17.37 2.71 -6.81
C LYS A 177 16.91 1.32 -7.22
N GLY A 178 16.92 1.09 -8.54
CA GLY A 178 16.56 -0.20 -9.13
C GLY A 178 15.06 -0.44 -9.26
N VAL A 179 14.21 0.49 -8.83
CA VAL A 179 12.76 0.42 -9.09
C VAL A 179 12.50 0.86 -10.53
N ASP A 180 11.71 0.08 -11.25
CA ASP A 180 11.33 0.37 -12.63
C ASP A 180 9.96 1.03 -12.68
N PHE A 181 9.97 2.33 -12.96
CA PHE A 181 8.77 3.15 -13.16
C PHE A 181 8.43 3.40 -14.62
N SER A 182 9.13 2.76 -15.59
CA SER A 182 9.00 3.08 -17.01
C SER A 182 7.58 2.95 -17.56
N ALA A 183 6.74 2.14 -16.93
CA ALA A 183 5.33 1.94 -17.28
C ALA A 183 4.35 2.67 -16.32
N CYS A 184 4.84 3.59 -15.50
CA CYS A 184 4.03 4.36 -14.52
C CYS A 184 3.97 5.84 -14.92
N ASP A 185 3.09 6.59 -14.26
CA ASP A 185 3.05 8.05 -14.37
C ASP A 185 3.74 8.69 -13.15
N LEU A 186 4.73 9.55 -13.40
CA LEU A 186 5.54 10.24 -12.39
C LEU A 186 5.37 11.76 -12.44
N GLU A 187 4.28 12.26 -13.01
CA GLU A 187 4.09 13.71 -13.16
C GLU A 187 4.13 14.42 -11.81
N GLY A 188 5.00 15.42 -11.69
CA GLY A 188 5.07 16.31 -10.54
C GLY A 188 5.52 15.63 -9.23
N ILE A 189 6.21 14.48 -9.28
CA ILE A 189 6.75 13.87 -8.04
C ILE A 189 7.62 14.84 -7.27
N CYS A 190 7.66 14.70 -5.94
CA CYS A 190 8.46 15.53 -5.06
C CYS A 190 9.62 14.71 -4.48
N VAL A 191 10.84 15.27 -4.58
CA VAL A 191 12.09 14.71 -4.06
C VAL A 191 12.88 15.79 -3.35
N SER A 192 13.94 15.43 -2.62
CA SER A 192 14.81 16.40 -1.96
C SER A 192 15.55 17.29 -2.96
N GLU A 193 16.10 18.40 -2.49
CA GLU A 193 16.78 19.44 -3.28
C GLU A 193 17.84 18.89 -4.26
N TYR A 194 18.55 17.84 -3.87
CA TYR A 194 19.58 17.22 -4.69
C TYR A 194 19.13 15.97 -5.44
N ALA A 195 17.83 15.64 -5.36
CA ALA A 195 17.20 14.49 -6.02
C ALA A 195 17.96 13.15 -5.80
N GLU A 196 18.54 12.96 -4.62
CA GLU A 196 19.31 11.74 -4.27
C GLU A 196 18.46 10.48 -4.41
N GLU A 197 17.15 10.60 -4.21
CA GLU A 197 16.14 9.55 -4.35
C GLU A 197 16.13 8.94 -5.75
N LEU A 198 16.42 9.75 -6.79
CA LEU A 198 16.37 9.34 -8.19
C LEU A 198 17.62 8.57 -8.65
N LYS A 199 18.67 8.47 -7.84
CA LYS A 199 19.91 7.77 -8.23
C LYS A 199 19.65 6.29 -8.50
N GLY A 200 19.74 5.91 -9.78
CA GLY A 200 19.58 4.53 -10.24
C GLY A 200 18.11 4.06 -10.37
N VAL A 201 17.15 4.98 -10.36
CA VAL A 201 15.77 4.70 -10.78
C VAL A 201 15.73 4.33 -12.28
N ILE A 202 14.81 3.47 -12.67
CA ILE A 202 14.60 3.08 -14.06
C ILE A 202 13.34 3.78 -14.58
N VAL A 203 13.50 4.57 -15.65
CA VAL A 203 12.43 5.38 -16.24
C VAL A 203 12.50 5.34 -17.77
N ASN A 204 11.41 5.73 -18.44
CA ASN A 204 11.41 5.90 -19.89
C ASN A 204 11.97 7.29 -20.28
N VAL A 205 12.16 7.52 -21.60
CA VAL A 205 12.77 8.75 -22.11
C VAL A 205 11.95 10.00 -21.75
N TYR A 206 10.63 9.94 -21.84
CA TYR A 206 9.77 11.08 -21.53
C TYR A 206 9.84 11.44 -20.04
N GLN A 207 9.81 10.46 -19.18
CA GLN A 207 9.99 10.64 -17.74
C GLN A 207 11.38 11.21 -17.39
N ALA A 208 12.42 10.76 -18.10
CA ALA A 208 13.78 11.28 -17.90
C ALA A 208 13.86 12.79 -18.21
N VAL A 209 13.17 13.23 -19.28
CA VAL A 209 13.05 14.65 -19.62
C VAL A 209 12.38 15.44 -18.50
N GLU A 210 11.23 14.97 -18.00
CA GLU A 210 10.51 15.65 -16.91
C GLU A 210 11.33 15.67 -15.60
N LEU A 211 11.91 14.54 -15.23
CA LEU A 211 12.72 14.45 -14.01
C LEU A 211 14.00 15.26 -14.06
N SER A 212 14.56 15.52 -15.26
CA SER A 212 15.75 16.35 -15.42
C SER A 212 15.50 17.80 -14.97
N LYS A 213 14.26 18.28 -15.03
CA LYS A 213 13.88 19.61 -14.53
C LYS A 213 14.07 19.74 -13.02
N LEU A 214 13.90 18.65 -12.26
CA LEU A 214 14.15 18.60 -10.81
C LEU A 214 15.64 18.78 -10.49
N LEU A 215 16.53 18.47 -11.44
CA LEU A 215 17.98 18.71 -11.35
C LEU A 215 18.36 20.10 -11.85
N GLY A 216 17.42 20.97 -12.18
CA GLY A 216 17.64 22.33 -12.70
C GLY A 216 18.11 22.37 -14.15
N LEU A 217 17.97 21.29 -14.92
CA LEU A 217 18.33 21.29 -16.34
C LEU A 217 17.28 22.04 -17.16
N GLN A 218 17.77 22.82 -18.13
CA GLN A 218 16.92 23.45 -19.15
C GLN A 218 17.03 22.64 -20.44
N ILE A 219 15.90 22.14 -20.91
CA ILE A 219 15.85 21.36 -22.16
C ILE A 219 15.48 22.32 -23.28
N LYS A 220 16.30 22.35 -24.34
CA LYS A 220 15.99 23.04 -25.58
C LYS A 220 15.24 22.10 -26.50
N GLU A 221 14.03 22.50 -26.90
CA GLU A 221 13.30 21.78 -27.94
C GLU A 221 13.98 22.07 -29.28
N ASP A 222 14.22 21.02 -30.06
CA ASP A 222 14.68 21.16 -31.44
C ASP A 222 13.50 21.67 -32.29
N GLU A 223 13.73 22.77 -33.06
CA GLU A 223 12.75 23.32 -34.00
C GLU A 223 12.50 22.38 -35.19
#